data_624a2b9e4eb2581533d1c63b5c341723
#
_entry.id   624a2b9e4eb2581533d1c63b5c341723
#
_cell.length_a   1.000
_cell.length_b   1.000
_cell.length_c   1.000
_cell.angle_alpha   90.00
_cell.angle_beta   90.00
_cell.angle_gamma   90.00
#
_symmetry.space_group_name_H-M   'P 1'
#
loop_
_entity.id
_entity.type
_entity.pdbx_description
1 polymer ?
#
loop_
_entity_poly.entity_id
_entity_poly.type
_entity_poly.pdbx_seq_one_letter_code
_entity_poly.pdbx_strand_id
1 'polypeptide(L)'
;ARVKKPFEWEMVELNRPEAGEGQMIVRMEQVAICGSDFPDYRGVCPEYPLHPGGSGHEGIGIVEECKSGNYEEGTRVLLWGFDRERGLFQEYVPTRDSGLLILPMDQPRERVLMSQLLGTVLRCFRKMGNLIDQKIVVLGQGPAGLLFTGALRNLGAKHIIAVDPLEYRLAVSRQMGATHTVNPEAVDVVETVRDITDGDMADVVVEVVGGEDTYGQCLDLTHRFSTVVCFGVPDKENHAGVIKLPMMEMQRRELNLILSINYGDRPYSDYSLALDWILQGRLDVEPLVSHVLPFTNIQRGFELAVDKPVAEEALKVVLEF
;
A
#
# COMPACT_ATOMS: atom_id res chain seq x y z
N ALA A 1 -10.06 10.99 -15.17
CA ALA A 1 -10.12 12.06 -14.17
C ALA A 1 -8.76 12.70 -13.99
N ARG A 2 -8.69 13.89 -13.41
CA ARG A 2 -7.43 14.54 -12.98
C ARG A 2 -7.66 15.43 -11.76
N VAL A 3 -6.61 15.66 -10.99
CA VAL A 3 -6.64 16.70 -9.95
C VAL A 3 -6.60 18.06 -10.63
N LYS A 4 -7.66 18.83 -10.49
CA LYS A 4 -7.81 20.17 -11.08
C LYS A 4 -7.02 21.22 -10.32
N LYS A 5 -7.09 21.14 -9.00
CA LYS A 5 -6.34 21.92 -8.01
C LYS A 5 -6.31 21.10 -6.70
N PRO A 6 -5.53 21.51 -5.70
CA PRO A 6 -5.53 20.82 -4.41
C PRO A 6 -6.94 20.55 -3.88
N PHE A 7 -7.18 19.29 -3.48
CA PHE A 7 -8.45 18.78 -2.94
C PHE A 7 -9.64 18.77 -3.91
N GLU A 8 -9.42 18.98 -5.22
CA GLU A 8 -10.49 18.99 -6.21
C GLU A 8 -10.17 18.11 -7.43
N TRP A 9 -10.98 17.08 -7.64
CA TRP A 9 -10.98 16.27 -8.85
C TRP A 9 -11.94 16.84 -9.90
N GLU A 10 -11.61 16.64 -11.19
CA GLU A 10 -12.55 16.84 -12.29
C GLU A 10 -12.53 15.66 -13.27
N MET A 11 -13.69 15.33 -13.79
CA MET A 11 -13.82 14.37 -14.90
C MET A 11 -13.47 15.08 -16.21
N VAL A 12 -12.70 14.40 -17.07
CA VAL A 12 -12.24 14.93 -18.36
C VAL A 12 -12.54 13.91 -19.44
N GLU A 13 -13.16 14.36 -20.52
CA GLU A 13 -13.37 13.55 -21.71
C GLU A 13 -12.11 13.60 -22.59
N LEU A 14 -11.65 12.42 -22.99
CA LEU A 14 -10.51 12.24 -23.88
C LEU A 14 -10.87 11.29 -25.02
N ASN A 15 -10.18 11.42 -26.14
CA ASN A 15 -10.29 10.40 -27.19
C ASN A 15 -9.74 9.06 -26.67
N ARG A 16 -10.41 7.97 -27.03
CA ARG A 16 -9.90 6.62 -26.77
C ARG A 16 -8.49 6.48 -27.36
N PRO A 17 -7.50 6.05 -26.59
CA PRO A 17 -6.16 5.82 -27.12
C PRO A 17 -6.13 4.63 -28.08
N GLU A 18 -5.16 4.63 -29.00
CA GLU A 18 -4.83 3.51 -29.87
C GLU A 18 -3.52 2.87 -29.43
N ALA A 19 -3.41 1.54 -29.60
CA ALA A 19 -2.17 0.85 -29.29
C ALA A 19 -1.09 1.19 -30.32
N GLY A 20 0.05 1.69 -29.83
CA GLY A 20 1.28 1.83 -30.62
C GLY A 20 2.01 0.49 -30.79
N GLU A 21 3.17 0.51 -31.43
CA GLU A 21 4.06 -0.66 -31.51
C GLU A 21 4.58 -1.05 -30.10
N GLY A 22 4.47 -2.32 -29.76
CA GLY A 22 4.85 -2.84 -28.43
C GLY A 22 3.91 -2.39 -27.30
N GLN A 23 2.70 -1.93 -27.65
CA GLN A 23 1.68 -1.52 -26.70
C GLN A 23 0.38 -2.31 -26.88
N MET A 24 -0.39 -2.32 -25.80
CA MET A 24 -1.78 -2.78 -25.79
C MET A 24 -2.67 -1.75 -25.10
N ILE A 25 -3.96 -1.82 -25.34
CA ILE A 25 -4.99 -1.03 -24.63
C ILE A 25 -5.68 -1.93 -23.63
N VAL A 26 -5.69 -1.47 -22.38
CA VAL A 26 -6.45 -2.11 -21.31
C VAL A 26 -7.63 -1.22 -20.93
N ARG A 27 -8.84 -1.78 -20.99
CA ARG A 27 -10.03 -1.14 -20.42
C ARG A 27 -10.06 -1.45 -18.93
N MET A 28 -10.04 -0.41 -18.12
CA MET A 28 -10.02 -0.55 -16.67
C MET A 28 -11.33 -1.15 -16.14
N GLU A 29 -11.23 -2.04 -15.16
CA GLU A 29 -12.35 -2.55 -14.37
C GLU A 29 -12.37 -1.88 -13.00
N GLN A 30 -11.20 -1.82 -12.34
CA GLN A 30 -11.09 -1.21 -11.01
C GLN A 30 -9.70 -0.59 -10.81
N VAL A 31 -9.66 0.46 -10.00
CA VAL A 31 -8.42 1.09 -9.52
C VAL A 31 -8.55 1.42 -8.04
N ALA A 32 -7.53 1.11 -7.25
CA ALA A 32 -7.52 1.39 -5.83
C ALA A 32 -6.79 2.70 -5.52
N ILE A 33 -7.30 3.45 -4.55
CA ILE A 33 -6.65 4.65 -4.02
C ILE A 33 -5.57 4.22 -3.03
N CYS A 34 -4.36 4.75 -3.20
CA CYS A 34 -3.20 4.49 -2.36
C CYS A 34 -2.75 5.75 -1.59
N GLY A 35 -2.11 5.56 -0.44
CA GLY A 35 -1.53 6.67 0.33
C GLY A 35 -0.51 7.50 -0.46
N SER A 36 0.18 6.88 -1.42
CA SER A 36 1.11 7.58 -2.32
C SER A 36 0.45 8.48 -3.36
N ASP A 37 -0.88 8.41 -3.55
CA ASP A 37 -1.64 9.34 -4.38
C ASP A 37 -2.00 10.64 -3.62
N PHE A 38 -1.95 10.61 -2.27
CA PHE A 38 -2.38 11.76 -1.44
C PHE A 38 -1.57 13.03 -1.67
N PRO A 39 -0.23 13.01 -1.83
CA PRO A 39 0.53 14.22 -2.11
C PRO A 39 0.04 14.97 -3.34
N ASP A 40 -0.29 14.25 -4.41
CA ASP A 40 -0.81 14.85 -5.65
C ASP A 40 -2.20 15.49 -5.43
N TYR A 41 -3.06 14.85 -4.65
CA TYR A 41 -4.38 15.38 -4.29
C TYR A 41 -4.29 16.58 -3.34
N ARG A 42 -3.36 16.58 -2.38
CA ARG A 42 -3.19 17.63 -1.37
C ARG A 42 -2.45 18.88 -1.84
N GLY A 43 -1.82 18.86 -2.99
CA GLY A 43 -1.21 20.07 -3.52
C GLY A 43 0.33 20.10 -3.48
N VAL A 44 0.99 18.96 -3.32
CA VAL A 44 2.46 18.87 -3.31
C VAL A 44 3.06 19.03 -4.71
N CYS A 45 2.27 18.86 -5.76
CA CYS A 45 2.71 19.11 -7.12
C CYS A 45 2.90 20.61 -7.38
N PRO A 46 3.94 21.00 -8.13
CA PRO A 46 4.21 22.42 -8.40
C PRO A 46 3.19 23.06 -9.37
N GLU A 47 2.51 22.26 -10.17
CA GLU A 47 1.63 22.74 -11.25
C GLU A 47 0.31 21.96 -11.29
N TYR A 48 -0.78 22.69 -11.45
CA TYR A 48 -2.15 22.17 -11.63
C TYR A 48 -2.81 22.84 -12.84
N PRO A 49 -3.75 22.19 -13.53
CA PRO A 49 -4.27 20.83 -13.28
C PRO A 49 -3.23 19.75 -13.63
N LEU A 50 -3.31 18.60 -12.96
CA LEU A 50 -2.47 17.46 -13.33
C LEU A 50 -2.89 16.89 -14.68
N HIS A 51 -2.01 16.09 -15.29
CA HIS A 51 -2.33 15.37 -16.52
C HIS A 51 -3.52 14.42 -16.28
N PRO A 52 -4.48 14.31 -17.24
CA PRO A 52 -5.57 13.34 -17.13
C PRO A 52 -5.06 11.92 -16.96
N GLY A 53 -5.65 11.18 -16.02
CA GLY A 53 -5.22 9.84 -15.62
C GLY A 53 -3.98 9.81 -14.73
N GLY A 54 -3.31 10.96 -14.52
CA GLY A 54 -2.15 11.06 -13.63
C GLY A 54 -2.47 10.61 -12.21
N SER A 55 -1.45 10.06 -11.48
CA SER A 55 -1.64 9.30 -10.26
C SER A 55 -2.37 7.96 -10.51
N GLY A 56 -2.60 7.16 -9.44
CA GLY A 56 -3.18 5.83 -9.57
C GLY A 56 -2.19 4.79 -10.13
N HIS A 57 -1.94 3.73 -9.36
CA HIS A 57 -0.92 2.73 -9.72
C HIS A 57 -1.27 1.32 -9.24
N GLU A 58 -2.46 1.12 -8.75
CA GLU A 58 -3.00 -0.17 -8.33
C GLU A 58 -4.30 -0.41 -9.11
N GLY A 59 -4.24 -1.12 -10.23
CA GLY A 59 -5.43 -1.31 -11.07
C GLY A 59 -5.51 -2.68 -11.73
N ILE A 60 -6.71 -3.04 -12.12
CA ILE A 60 -7.01 -4.21 -12.94
C ILE A 60 -7.88 -3.80 -14.12
N GLY A 61 -7.73 -4.50 -15.23
CA GLY A 61 -8.53 -4.25 -16.41
C GLY A 61 -8.48 -5.40 -17.41
N ILE A 62 -9.24 -5.25 -18.48
CA ILE A 62 -9.38 -6.22 -19.55
C ILE A 62 -8.59 -5.74 -20.78
N VAL A 63 -7.78 -6.61 -21.34
CA VAL A 63 -7.10 -6.35 -22.61
C VAL A 63 -8.13 -6.21 -23.71
N GLU A 64 -8.21 -5.04 -24.32
CA GLU A 64 -9.13 -4.77 -25.44
C GLU A 64 -8.44 -4.76 -26.82
N GLU A 65 -7.15 -4.46 -26.85
CA GLU A 65 -6.34 -4.45 -28.06
C GLU A 65 -4.90 -4.83 -27.72
N CYS A 66 -4.37 -5.86 -28.39
CA CYS A 66 -2.97 -6.25 -28.27
C CYS A 66 -2.42 -6.70 -29.63
N LYS A 67 -1.80 -5.78 -30.38
CA LYS A 67 -1.33 -6.05 -31.74
C LYS A 67 -0.23 -7.10 -31.85
N SER A 68 0.56 -7.26 -30.79
CA SER A 68 1.64 -8.28 -30.75
C SER A 68 1.12 -9.71 -30.59
N GLY A 69 -0.11 -9.88 -30.06
CA GLY A 69 -0.66 -11.19 -29.71
C GLY A 69 -0.06 -11.80 -28.44
N ASN A 70 0.74 -11.05 -27.65
CA ASN A 70 1.31 -11.53 -26.38
C ASN A 70 0.24 -11.74 -25.30
N TYR A 71 -0.88 -11.06 -25.41
CA TYR A 71 -2.08 -11.24 -24.57
C TYR A 71 -3.30 -11.41 -25.46
N GLU A 72 -4.18 -12.35 -25.10
CA GLU A 72 -5.47 -12.51 -25.76
C GLU A 72 -6.43 -11.38 -25.33
N GLU A 73 -7.21 -10.85 -26.26
CA GLU A 73 -8.29 -9.92 -25.93
C GLU A 73 -9.30 -10.58 -25.00
N GLY A 74 -9.79 -9.84 -24.02
CA GLY A 74 -10.64 -10.37 -22.95
C GLY A 74 -9.87 -10.88 -21.72
N THR A 75 -8.54 -10.92 -21.76
CA THR A 75 -7.73 -11.32 -20.61
C THR A 75 -7.71 -10.23 -19.54
N ARG A 76 -7.96 -10.61 -18.27
CA ARG A 76 -7.78 -9.69 -17.14
C ARG A 76 -6.32 -9.59 -16.75
N VAL A 77 -5.80 -8.38 -16.57
CA VAL A 77 -4.42 -8.11 -16.19
C VAL A 77 -4.33 -7.18 -15.00
N LEU A 78 -3.28 -7.36 -14.18
CA LEU A 78 -2.89 -6.43 -13.15
C LEU A 78 -2.02 -5.34 -13.76
N LEU A 79 -2.38 -4.08 -13.50
CA LEU A 79 -1.61 -2.91 -13.90
C LEU A 79 -0.94 -2.29 -12.67
N TRP A 80 0.29 -1.88 -12.86
CA TRP A 80 1.07 -1.15 -11.87
C TRP A 80 2.02 -0.17 -12.58
N GLY A 81 2.50 0.80 -11.85
CA GLY A 81 3.47 1.76 -12.36
C GLY A 81 3.26 3.11 -11.71
N PHE A 82 4.28 3.91 -11.69
CA PHE A 82 4.26 5.26 -11.18
C PHE A 82 4.72 6.20 -12.30
N ASP A 83 3.79 6.52 -13.18
CA ASP A 83 4.02 7.50 -14.24
C ASP A 83 2.93 8.57 -14.13
N ARG A 84 3.31 9.80 -13.78
CA ARG A 84 2.38 10.90 -13.62
C ARG A 84 1.66 11.27 -14.93
N GLU A 85 2.21 10.86 -16.06
CA GLU A 85 1.60 11.08 -17.37
C GLU A 85 0.68 9.93 -17.79
N ARG A 86 0.75 8.77 -17.12
CA ARG A 86 0.07 7.52 -17.49
C ARG A 86 -0.54 6.80 -16.31
N GLY A 87 -1.07 7.54 -15.34
CA GLY A 87 -1.75 6.94 -14.20
C GLY A 87 -3.04 6.21 -14.57
N LEU A 88 -3.57 5.45 -13.62
CA LEU A 88 -4.66 4.52 -13.87
C LEU A 88 -6.06 5.12 -13.62
N PHE A 89 -6.19 6.39 -13.20
CA PHE A 89 -7.50 7.03 -13.01
C PHE A 89 -8.11 7.46 -14.35
N GLN A 90 -8.26 6.51 -15.28
CA GLN A 90 -8.84 6.67 -16.61
C GLN A 90 -9.43 5.35 -17.12
N GLU A 91 -10.40 5.41 -18.03
CA GLU A 91 -11.12 4.22 -18.53
C GLU A 91 -10.26 3.31 -19.41
N TYR A 92 -9.35 3.89 -20.21
CA TYR A 92 -8.49 3.15 -21.14
C TYR A 92 -7.03 3.53 -20.91
N VAL A 93 -6.20 2.53 -20.72
CA VAL A 93 -4.77 2.72 -20.43
C VAL A 93 -3.92 2.09 -21.52
N PRO A 94 -3.18 2.90 -22.31
CA PRO A 94 -2.14 2.36 -23.17
C PRO A 94 -0.96 1.90 -22.30
N THR A 95 -0.60 0.63 -22.41
CA THR A 95 0.49 0.03 -21.60
C THR A 95 1.35 -0.89 -22.47
N ARG A 96 2.45 -1.38 -21.89
CA ARG A 96 3.32 -2.35 -22.59
C ARG A 96 2.58 -3.66 -22.79
N ASP A 97 2.84 -4.30 -23.91
CA ASP A 97 2.27 -5.60 -24.28
C ASP A 97 3.10 -6.79 -23.75
N SER A 98 3.81 -6.58 -22.67
CA SER A 98 4.63 -7.62 -22.03
C SER A 98 4.84 -7.39 -20.53
N GLY A 99 5.04 -8.47 -19.80
CA GLY A 99 5.43 -8.45 -18.39
C GLY A 99 4.32 -8.13 -17.39
N LEU A 100 3.05 -8.05 -17.81
CA LEU A 100 1.92 -7.89 -16.90
C LEU A 100 1.44 -9.25 -16.36
N LEU A 101 0.93 -9.25 -15.14
CA LEU A 101 0.39 -10.44 -14.50
C LEU A 101 -1.05 -10.67 -14.97
N ILE A 102 -1.29 -11.87 -15.52
CA ILE A 102 -2.64 -12.34 -15.85
C ILE A 102 -3.36 -12.73 -14.56
N LEU A 103 -4.59 -12.26 -14.42
CA LEU A 103 -5.45 -12.53 -13.27
C LEU A 103 -6.59 -13.48 -13.64
N PRO A 104 -7.01 -14.38 -12.73
CA PRO A 104 -8.13 -15.27 -12.97
C PRO A 104 -9.45 -14.50 -13.08
N MET A 105 -10.29 -14.89 -14.05
CA MET A 105 -11.59 -14.28 -14.31
C MET A 105 -12.68 -14.72 -13.33
N ASP A 106 -12.51 -15.85 -12.71
CA ASP A 106 -13.47 -16.49 -11.77
C ASP A 106 -13.33 -15.99 -10.32
N GLN A 107 -12.36 -15.10 -10.06
CA GLN A 107 -12.16 -14.50 -8.73
C GLN A 107 -12.78 -13.11 -8.64
N PRO A 108 -13.26 -12.71 -7.45
CA PRO A 108 -13.70 -11.34 -7.19
C PRO A 108 -12.58 -10.33 -7.55
N ARG A 109 -12.95 -9.25 -8.23
CA ARG A 109 -12.01 -8.24 -8.72
C ARG A 109 -11.21 -7.60 -7.59
N GLU A 110 -11.90 -7.20 -6.53
CA GLU A 110 -11.31 -6.56 -5.35
C GLU A 110 -10.25 -7.46 -4.70
N ARG A 111 -10.51 -8.77 -4.67
CA ARG A 111 -9.60 -9.75 -4.09
C ARG A 111 -8.29 -9.86 -4.86
N VAL A 112 -8.36 -10.01 -6.18
CA VAL A 112 -7.16 -10.14 -7.02
C VAL A 112 -6.41 -8.82 -7.22
N LEU A 113 -7.12 -7.68 -7.13
CA LEU A 113 -6.52 -6.35 -7.13
C LEU A 113 -5.52 -6.18 -5.97
N MET A 114 -5.81 -6.74 -4.80
CA MET A 114 -4.93 -6.65 -3.62
C MET A 114 -3.58 -7.34 -3.82
N SER A 115 -3.39 -8.14 -4.87
CA SER A 115 -2.07 -8.72 -5.20
C SER A 115 -1.03 -7.65 -5.50
N GLN A 116 -1.42 -6.46 -5.95
CA GLN A 116 -0.49 -5.35 -6.17
C GLN A 116 0.11 -4.87 -4.84
N LEU A 117 -0.71 -4.47 -3.89
CA LEU A 117 -0.21 -3.96 -2.61
C LEU A 117 0.45 -5.06 -1.77
N LEU A 118 -0.12 -6.26 -1.74
CA LEU A 118 0.49 -7.40 -1.06
C LEU A 118 1.87 -7.73 -1.64
N GLY A 119 2.05 -7.65 -2.94
CA GLY A 119 3.35 -7.90 -3.58
C GLY A 119 4.42 -6.93 -3.12
N THR A 120 4.10 -5.64 -2.93
CA THR A 120 5.05 -4.67 -2.38
C THR A 120 5.43 -4.99 -0.94
N VAL A 121 4.47 -5.46 -0.14
CA VAL A 121 4.70 -5.93 1.24
C VAL A 121 5.56 -7.19 1.26
N LEU A 122 5.24 -8.21 0.47
CA LEU A 122 6.01 -9.46 0.40
C LEU A 122 7.44 -9.23 -0.09
N ARG A 123 7.64 -8.30 -1.02
CA ARG A 123 8.96 -7.86 -1.42
C ARG A 123 9.79 -7.30 -0.25
N CYS A 124 9.15 -6.54 0.63
CA CYS A 124 9.80 -6.02 1.83
C CYS A 124 10.28 -7.16 2.74
N PHE A 125 9.46 -8.18 2.95
CA PHE A 125 9.83 -9.35 3.77
C PHE A 125 11.07 -10.09 3.25
N ARG A 126 11.30 -10.11 1.94
CA ARG A 126 12.52 -10.71 1.36
C ARG A 126 13.81 -10.03 1.82
N LYS A 127 13.73 -8.81 2.37
CA LYS A 127 14.87 -8.06 2.92
C LYS A 127 15.03 -8.23 4.43
N MET A 128 14.02 -8.76 5.13
CA MET A 128 13.95 -8.72 6.59
C MET A 128 14.63 -9.92 7.29
N GLY A 129 15.04 -10.93 6.57
CA GLY A 129 15.64 -12.13 7.14
C GLY A 129 14.63 -13.06 7.82
N ASN A 130 15.05 -13.74 8.90
CA ASN A 130 14.20 -14.69 9.63
C ASN A 130 13.25 -13.95 10.56
N LEU A 131 11.97 -14.26 10.50
CA LEU A 131 10.90 -13.64 11.30
C LEU A 131 10.26 -14.62 12.30
N ILE A 132 10.67 -15.90 12.26
CA ILE A 132 10.15 -16.89 13.19
C ILE A 132 10.56 -16.51 14.63
N ASP A 133 9.59 -16.54 15.53
CA ASP A 133 9.74 -16.22 16.96
C ASP A 133 10.14 -14.76 17.28
N GLN A 134 10.06 -13.85 16.30
CA GLN A 134 10.38 -12.43 16.49
C GLN A 134 9.22 -11.65 17.12
N LYS A 135 9.55 -10.63 17.90
CA LYS A 135 8.63 -9.63 18.47
C LYS A 135 8.60 -8.44 17.50
N ILE A 136 7.47 -8.21 16.87
CA ILE A 136 7.37 -7.24 15.78
C ILE A 136 6.29 -6.21 16.07
N VAL A 137 6.65 -4.94 16.00
CA VAL A 137 5.71 -3.81 16.07
C VAL A 137 5.43 -3.31 14.66
N VAL A 138 4.16 -3.08 14.34
CA VAL A 138 3.74 -2.44 13.08
C VAL A 138 3.04 -1.12 13.42
N LEU A 139 3.71 -0.01 13.13
CA LEU A 139 3.20 1.35 13.32
C LEU A 139 2.35 1.76 12.13
N GLY A 140 1.05 1.92 12.36
CA GLY A 140 0.03 2.19 11.36
C GLY A 140 -0.64 0.92 10.84
N GLN A 141 -1.99 0.90 10.90
CA GLN A 141 -2.84 -0.20 10.45
C GLN A 141 -3.76 0.25 9.32
N GLY A 142 -3.22 1.07 8.41
CA GLY A 142 -3.81 1.26 7.09
C GLY A 142 -3.67 -0.01 6.24
N PRO A 143 -4.11 -0.02 4.97
CA PRO A 143 -4.09 -1.23 4.13
C PRO A 143 -2.73 -1.93 4.07
N ALA A 144 -1.62 -1.19 3.97
CA ALA A 144 -0.28 -1.77 3.99
C ALA A 144 0.07 -2.39 5.35
N GLY A 145 -0.22 -1.69 6.46
CA GLY A 145 0.03 -2.21 7.81
C GLY A 145 -0.75 -3.47 8.13
N LEU A 146 -2.01 -3.53 7.71
CA LEU A 146 -2.85 -4.73 7.84
C LEU A 146 -2.27 -5.90 7.04
N LEU A 147 -1.75 -5.66 5.84
CA LEU A 147 -1.06 -6.70 5.04
C LEU A 147 0.24 -7.15 5.70
N PHE A 148 1.02 -6.25 6.30
CA PHE A 148 2.17 -6.63 7.13
C PHE A 148 1.73 -7.51 8.30
N THR A 149 0.73 -7.09 9.05
CA THR A 149 0.19 -7.82 10.20
C THR A 149 -0.24 -9.24 9.81
N GLY A 150 -1.04 -9.39 8.75
CA GLY A 150 -1.51 -10.69 8.28
C GLY A 150 -0.39 -11.58 7.72
N ALA A 151 0.57 -11.01 7.00
CA ALA A 151 1.69 -11.77 6.48
C ALA A 151 2.65 -12.23 7.60
N LEU A 152 2.90 -11.41 8.60
CA LEU A 152 3.72 -11.77 9.77
C LEU A 152 3.17 -12.98 10.52
N ARG A 153 1.84 -13.11 10.61
CA ARG A 153 1.21 -14.29 11.19
C ARG A 153 1.61 -15.57 10.44
N ASN A 154 1.60 -15.52 9.11
CA ASN A 154 2.00 -16.65 8.27
C ASN A 154 3.49 -16.95 8.32
N LEU A 155 4.32 -15.95 8.63
CA LEU A 155 5.77 -16.07 8.70
C LEU A 155 6.28 -16.49 10.09
N GLY A 156 5.37 -16.69 11.06
CA GLY A 156 5.71 -17.28 12.36
C GLY A 156 6.25 -16.28 13.39
N ALA A 157 5.92 -15.00 13.28
CA ALA A 157 6.24 -14.01 14.30
C ALA A 157 5.59 -14.40 15.66
N LYS A 158 6.32 -14.21 16.76
CA LYS A 158 5.86 -14.52 18.14
C LYS A 158 4.86 -13.47 18.62
N HIS A 159 5.26 -12.21 18.61
CA HIS A 159 4.40 -11.09 18.92
C HIS A 159 4.22 -10.22 17.66
N ILE A 160 2.97 -9.92 17.32
CA ILE A 160 2.60 -8.99 16.29
C ILE A 160 1.79 -7.89 16.98
N ILE A 161 2.47 -6.77 17.25
CA ILE A 161 1.91 -5.65 17.99
C ILE A 161 1.50 -4.58 17.00
N ALA A 162 0.20 -4.47 16.77
CA ALA A 162 -0.39 -3.52 15.83
C ALA A 162 -0.72 -2.19 16.54
N VAL A 163 -0.19 -1.09 16.04
CA VAL A 163 -0.37 0.25 16.61
C VAL A 163 -1.13 1.13 15.61
N ASP A 164 -2.28 1.69 16.01
CA ASP A 164 -3.05 2.67 15.21
C ASP A 164 -4.00 3.45 16.12
N PRO A 165 -4.24 4.76 15.90
CA PRO A 165 -5.19 5.53 16.71
C PRO A 165 -6.66 5.15 16.44
N LEU A 166 -6.97 4.49 15.33
CA LEU A 166 -8.34 4.19 14.91
C LEU A 166 -8.76 2.78 15.34
N GLU A 167 -9.71 2.68 16.26
CA GLU A 167 -10.15 1.40 16.84
C GLU A 167 -10.68 0.40 15.79
N TYR A 168 -11.37 0.88 14.74
CA TYR A 168 -11.83 -0.01 13.68
C TYR A 168 -10.68 -0.70 12.93
N ARG A 169 -9.52 -0.02 12.78
CA ARG A 169 -8.31 -0.60 12.18
C ARG A 169 -7.67 -1.63 13.10
N LEU A 170 -7.64 -1.34 14.38
CA LEU A 170 -7.19 -2.31 15.39
C LEU A 170 -8.09 -3.54 15.44
N ALA A 171 -9.40 -3.37 15.25
CA ALA A 171 -10.33 -4.50 15.16
C ALA A 171 -10.02 -5.41 13.95
N VAL A 172 -9.77 -4.82 12.77
CA VAL A 172 -9.34 -5.57 11.59
C VAL A 172 -7.96 -6.20 11.78
N SER A 173 -7.02 -5.51 12.45
CA SER A 173 -5.69 -6.07 12.77
C SER A 173 -5.79 -7.38 13.58
N ARG A 174 -6.70 -7.44 14.55
CA ARG A 174 -6.96 -8.67 15.34
C ARG A 174 -7.44 -9.80 14.43
N GLN A 175 -8.35 -9.52 13.51
CA GLN A 175 -8.86 -10.51 12.53
C GLN A 175 -7.73 -11.01 11.63
N MET A 176 -6.84 -10.14 11.23
CA MET A 176 -5.68 -10.48 10.39
C MET A 176 -4.54 -11.15 11.15
N GLY A 177 -4.60 -11.23 12.49
CA GLY A 177 -3.67 -12.02 13.27
C GLY A 177 -2.70 -11.24 14.15
N ALA A 178 -2.96 -9.95 14.42
CA ALA A 178 -2.28 -9.22 15.47
C ALA A 178 -2.46 -9.95 16.83
N THR A 179 -1.38 -10.18 17.53
CA THR A 179 -1.42 -10.78 18.88
C THR A 179 -1.78 -9.74 19.94
N HIS A 180 -1.42 -8.48 19.68
CA HIS A 180 -1.71 -7.34 20.54
C HIS A 180 -2.05 -6.12 19.68
N THR A 181 -2.91 -5.27 20.21
CA THR A 181 -3.29 -4.00 19.57
C THR A 181 -3.09 -2.87 20.57
N VAL A 182 -2.53 -1.75 20.12
CA VAL A 182 -2.20 -0.60 20.95
C VAL A 182 -2.75 0.67 20.31
N ASN A 183 -3.60 1.37 21.03
CA ASN A 183 -4.07 2.69 20.63
C ASN A 183 -3.19 3.77 21.28
N PRO A 184 -2.40 4.53 20.51
CA PRO A 184 -1.49 5.55 21.03
C PRO A 184 -2.21 6.73 21.69
N GLU A 185 -3.51 6.92 21.45
CA GLU A 185 -4.31 7.95 22.12
C GLU A 185 -4.78 7.51 23.53
N ALA A 186 -4.78 6.21 23.81
CA ALA A 186 -5.27 5.65 25.05
C ALA A 186 -4.13 5.29 26.03
N VAL A 187 -2.96 4.89 25.53
CA VAL A 187 -1.85 4.40 26.33
C VAL A 187 -0.49 4.83 25.77
N ASP A 188 0.53 4.83 26.62
CA ASP A 188 1.92 4.97 26.16
C ASP A 188 2.36 3.73 25.40
N VAL A 189 2.72 3.91 24.12
CA VAL A 189 3.09 2.81 23.23
C VAL A 189 4.39 2.14 23.67
N VAL A 190 5.39 2.93 24.12
CA VAL A 190 6.71 2.40 24.51
C VAL A 190 6.59 1.55 25.76
N GLU A 191 5.89 2.05 26.78
CA GLU A 191 5.64 1.30 28.01
C GLU A 191 4.82 0.03 27.73
N THR A 192 3.78 0.14 26.89
CA THR A 192 2.95 -1.01 26.54
C THR A 192 3.74 -2.08 25.79
N VAL A 193 4.60 -1.69 24.83
CA VAL A 193 5.47 -2.65 24.12
C VAL A 193 6.48 -3.28 25.08
N ARG A 194 7.02 -2.51 26.01
CA ARG A 194 7.92 -3.03 27.06
C ARG A 194 7.25 -4.11 27.89
N ASP A 195 6.02 -3.87 28.32
CA ASP A 195 5.25 -4.85 29.11
C ASP A 195 4.95 -6.12 28.30
N ILE A 196 4.49 -5.98 27.04
CA ILE A 196 4.19 -7.12 26.16
C ILE A 196 5.43 -7.97 25.89
N THR A 197 6.60 -7.36 25.87
CA THR A 197 7.87 -8.01 25.51
C THR A 197 8.72 -8.40 26.73
N ASP A 198 8.18 -8.32 27.94
CA ASP A 198 8.89 -8.57 29.19
C ASP A 198 10.18 -7.74 29.38
N GLY A 199 10.17 -6.51 28.83
CA GLY A 199 11.29 -5.57 28.90
C GLY A 199 12.26 -5.63 27.71
N ASP A 200 12.17 -6.63 26.85
CA ASP A 200 13.13 -6.84 25.76
C ASP A 200 13.00 -5.86 24.60
N MET A 201 11.81 -5.25 24.40
CA MET A 201 11.44 -4.43 23.25
C MET A 201 11.31 -5.25 21.94
N ALA A 202 11.13 -4.56 20.79
CA ALA A 202 10.89 -5.21 19.51
C ALA A 202 12.19 -5.60 18.79
N ASP A 203 12.20 -6.80 18.20
CA ASP A 203 13.25 -7.25 17.28
C ASP A 203 13.16 -6.52 15.95
N VAL A 204 11.91 -6.24 15.51
CA VAL A 204 11.62 -5.52 14.27
C VAL A 204 10.51 -4.49 14.51
N VAL A 205 10.72 -3.28 14.03
CA VAL A 205 9.67 -2.25 13.94
C VAL A 205 9.42 -1.91 12.49
N VAL A 206 8.17 -2.05 12.04
CA VAL A 206 7.74 -1.71 10.67
C VAL A 206 6.98 -0.39 10.73
N GLU A 207 7.54 0.64 10.13
CA GLU A 207 6.94 1.96 10.01
C GLU A 207 6.21 2.05 8.67
N VAL A 208 4.86 2.25 8.70
CA VAL A 208 4.02 2.33 7.50
C VAL A 208 3.13 3.58 7.46
N VAL A 209 3.42 4.57 8.28
CA VAL A 209 2.69 5.85 8.34
C VAL A 209 3.37 6.91 7.48
N GLY A 210 4.68 7.07 7.63
CA GLY A 210 5.49 8.08 6.93
C GLY A 210 5.68 9.38 7.71
N GLY A 211 5.22 9.46 8.98
CA GLY A 211 5.35 10.63 9.82
C GLY A 211 6.72 10.77 10.50
N GLU A 212 7.19 11.99 10.75
CA GLU A 212 8.45 12.21 11.49
C GLU A 212 8.36 11.62 12.90
N ASP A 213 7.23 11.79 13.58
CA ASP A 213 6.99 11.28 14.93
C ASP A 213 7.03 9.75 14.98
N THR A 214 6.41 9.08 14.00
CA THR A 214 6.40 7.60 13.93
C THR A 214 7.77 7.04 13.58
N TYR A 215 8.54 7.71 12.72
CA TYR A 215 9.95 7.36 12.49
C TYR A 215 10.81 7.55 13.74
N GLY A 216 10.60 8.63 14.50
CA GLY A 216 11.24 8.85 15.80
C GLY A 216 10.90 7.74 16.79
N GLN A 217 9.62 7.40 16.92
CA GLN A 217 9.12 6.36 17.83
C GLN A 217 9.70 4.96 17.52
N CYS A 218 10.04 4.67 16.24
CA CYS A 218 10.68 3.39 15.91
C CYS A 218 11.91 3.10 16.77
N LEU A 219 12.69 4.12 17.10
CA LEU A 219 13.91 3.93 17.90
C LEU A 219 13.60 3.59 19.34
N ASP A 220 12.57 4.20 19.93
CA ASP A 220 12.18 3.96 21.32
C ASP A 220 11.58 2.55 21.52
N LEU A 221 11.07 1.96 20.43
CA LEU A 221 10.46 0.64 20.41
C LEU A 221 11.46 -0.50 20.18
N THR A 222 12.73 -0.20 19.86
CA THR A 222 13.75 -1.19 19.51
C THR A 222 14.75 -1.43 20.63
N HIS A 223 15.38 -2.59 20.64
CA HIS A 223 16.58 -2.91 21.43
C HIS A 223 17.84 -2.84 20.55
N ARG A 224 18.99 -3.22 21.09
CA ARG A 224 20.25 -3.33 20.34
C ARG A 224 20.15 -4.46 19.29
N PHE A 225 20.65 -4.22 18.07
CA PHE A 225 20.61 -5.12 16.88
C PHE A 225 19.24 -5.28 16.23
N SER A 226 18.23 -4.56 16.67
CA SER A 226 16.91 -4.59 16.04
C SER A 226 16.93 -4.07 14.60
N THR A 227 15.87 -4.39 13.87
CA THR A 227 15.65 -3.90 12.51
C THR A 227 14.51 -2.87 12.48
N VAL A 228 14.75 -1.72 11.87
CA VAL A 228 13.72 -0.74 11.55
C VAL A 228 13.43 -0.82 10.04
N VAL A 229 12.18 -1.06 9.70
CA VAL A 229 11.68 -1.11 8.33
C VAL A 229 10.97 0.20 8.02
N CYS A 230 11.50 0.96 7.08
CA CYS A 230 10.93 2.20 6.59
C CYS A 230 10.12 1.88 5.31
N PHE A 231 8.82 1.76 5.45
CA PHE A 231 7.89 1.50 4.35
C PHE A 231 6.95 2.69 4.10
N GLY A 232 6.57 3.40 5.13
CA GLY A 232 5.79 4.63 5.02
C GLY A 232 6.52 5.68 4.17
N VAL A 233 5.80 6.31 3.24
CA VAL A 233 6.38 7.38 2.41
C VAL A 233 6.48 8.64 3.26
N PRO A 234 7.70 9.20 3.45
CA PRO A 234 7.88 10.42 4.22
C PRO A 234 6.99 11.55 3.71
N ASP A 235 6.29 12.21 4.63
CA ASP A 235 5.40 13.30 4.31
C ASP A 235 6.16 14.46 3.65
N LYS A 236 5.82 14.72 2.39
CA LYS A 236 6.46 15.78 1.61
C LYS A 236 5.98 17.18 1.97
N GLU A 237 4.77 17.30 2.51
CA GLU A 237 4.17 18.59 2.86
C GLU A 237 4.89 19.21 4.06
N ASN A 238 5.14 18.39 5.08
CA ASN A 238 5.72 18.86 6.34
C ASN A 238 7.24 18.80 6.36
N HIS A 239 7.85 17.80 5.68
CA HIS A 239 9.28 17.50 5.82
C HIS A 239 10.03 17.49 4.49
N ALA A 240 9.44 17.93 3.39
CA ALA A 240 10.02 17.85 2.04
C ALA A 240 10.55 16.43 1.68
N GLY A 241 9.97 15.40 2.30
CA GLY A 241 10.42 14.01 2.16
C GLY A 241 11.70 13.69 2.95
N VAL A 242 12.09 14.53 3.90
CA VAL A 242 13.29 14.37 4.73
C VAL A 242 12.90 14.04 6.17
N ILE A 243 13.42 12.93 6.69
CA ILE A 243 13.26 12.51 8.09
C ILE A 243 14.60 12.63 8.80
N LYS A 244 14.61 13.27 9.98
CA LYS A 244 15.79 13.38 10.81
C LYS A 244 15.91 12.18 11.73
N LEU A 245 17.01 11.46 11.67
CA LEU A 245 17.29 10.30 12.52
C LEU A 245 18.54 10.53 13.36
N PRO A 246 18.55 10.11 14.64
CA PRO A 246 19.72 10.23 15.52
C PRO A 246 20.78 9.17 15.17
N MET A 247 21.51 9.38 14.10
CA MET A 247 22.42 8.40 13.49
C MET A 247 23.47 7.85 14.48
N MET A 248 23.98 8.67 15.41
CA MET A 248 24.96 8.21 16.40
C MET A 248 24.36 7.17 17.36
N GLU A 249 23.10 7.36 17.75
CA GLU A 249 22.40 6.39 18.62
C GLU A 249 22.13 5.10 17.87
N MET A 250 21.63 5.19 16.65
CA MET A 250 21.41 4.03 15.78
C MET A 250 22.70 3.21 15.59
N GLN A 251 23.82 3.90 15.37
CA GLN A 251 25.13 3.27 15.21
C GLN A 251 25.60 2.59 16.52
N ARG A 252 25.42 3.22 17.70
CA ARG A 252 25.77 2.63 18.99
C ARG A 252 24.94 1.40 19.32
N ARG A 253 23.71 1.36 18.85
CA ARG A 253 22.77 0.24 19.01
C ARG A 253 22.91 -0.79 17.90
N GLU A 254 23.73 -0.52 16.88
CA GLU A 254 23.95 -1.40 15.73
C GLU A 254 22.60 -1.80 15.06
N LEU A 255 21.72 -0.81 14.85
CA LEU A 255 20.42 -1.05 14.25
C LEU A 255 20.55 -1.31 12.74
N ASN A 256 19.73 -2.25 12.24
CA ASN A 256 19.56 -2.43 10.82
C ASN A 256 18.44 -1.51 10.29
N LEU A 257 18.69 -0.82 9.19
CA LEU A 257 17.70 0.01 8.53
C LEU A 257 17.35 -0.58 7.16
N ILE A 258 16.09 -0.95 6.96
CA ILE A 258 15.58 -1.47 5.69
C ILE A 258 14.65 -0.44 5.07
N LEU A 259 15.07 0.11 3.94
CA LEU A 259 14.22 0.97 3.12
C LEU A 259 13.50 0.11 2.07
N SER A 260 12.18 0.20 2.02
CA SER A 260 11.39 -0.55 1.05
C SER A 260 10.17 0.23 0.62
N ILE A 261 10.10 0.48 -0.65
CA ILE A 261 8.98 1.15 -1.29
C ILE A 261 8.82 0.58 -2.70
N ASN A 262 7.60 0.58 -3.20
CA ASN A 262 7.31 0.27 -4.58
C ASN A 262 7.70 -1.18 -5.00
N TYR A 263 7.57 -1.47 -6.29
CA TYR A 263 8.04 -2.72 -6.89
C TYR A 263 9.56 -2.65 -7.15
N GLY A 264 10.24 -3.80 -7.09
CA GLY A 264 11.67 -3.92 -7.38
C GLY A 264 11.94 -4.20 -8.86
N ASP A 265 13.12 -4.73 -9.13
CA ASP A 265 13.58 -5.12 -10.47
C ASP A 265 12.73 -6.26 -11.07
N ARG A 266 11.95 -6.95 -10.24
CA ARG A 266 11.13 -8.10 -10.61
C ARG A 266 9.69 -7.98 -10.14
N PRO A 267 8.94 -6.94 -10.54
CA PRO A 267 7.59 -6.70 -10.05
C PRO A 267 6.65 -7.88 -10.34
N TYR A 268 6.75 -8.48 -11.51
CA TYR A 268 5.97 -9.67 -11.86
C TYR A 268 6.11 -10.80 -10.84
N SER A 269 7.34 -11.10 -10.39
CA SER A 269 7.61 -12.15 -9.41
C SER A 269 7.01 -11.88 -8.04
N ASP A 270 6.97 -10.62 -7.62
CA ASP A 270 6.43 -10.24 -6.31
C ASP A 270 4.90 -10.23 -6.34
N TYR A 271 4.30 -9.74 -7.42
CA TYR A 271 2.84 -9.73 -7.59
C TYR A 271 2.27 -11.13 -7.87
N SER A 272 3.00 -11.98 -8.62
CA SER A 272 2.64 -13.38 -8.81
C SER A 272 2.64 -14.14 -7.49
N LEU A 273 3.66 -13.96 -6.65
CA LEU A 273 3.70 -14.55 -5.32
C LEU A 273 2.52 -14.08 -4.43
N ALA A 274 2.18 -12.80 -4.51
CA ALA A 274 1.05 -12.25 -3.76
C ALA A 274 -0.28 -12.84 -4.24
N LEU A 275 -0.47 -12.95 -5.54
CA LEU A 275 -1.64 -13.62 -6.12
C LEU A 275 -1.74 -15.07 -5.66
N ASP A 276 -0.63 -15.81 -5.66
CA ASP A 276 -0.59 -17.19 -5.17
C ASP A 276 -1.00 -17.28 -3.69
N TRP A 277 -0.55 -16.35 -2.83
CA TRP A 277 -0.96 -16.32 -1.43
C TRP A 277 -2.45 -16.10 -1.26
N ILE A 278 -3.01 -15.19 -2.05
CA ILE A 278 -4.45 -14.88 -2.05
C ILE A 278 -5.26 -16.09 -2.53
N LEU A 279 -4.88 -16.70 -3.66
CA LEU A 279 -5.60 -17.83 -4.25
C LEU A 279 -5.52 -19.09 -3.38
N GLN A 280 -4.40 -19.31 -2.70
CA GLN A 280 -4.22 -20.42 -1.76
C GLN A 280 -4.91 -20.17 -0.40
N GLY A 281 -5.51 -18.99 -0.19
CA GLY A 281 -6.13 -18.64 1.09
C GLY A 281 -5.12 -18.47 2.25
N ARG A 282 -3.84 -18.24 1.94
CA ARG A 282 -2.81 -18.00 2.96
C ARG A 282 -3.00 -16.65 3.64
N LEU A 283 -3.52 -15.68 2.93
CA LEU A 283 -3.89 -14.37 3.48
C LEU A 283 -5.27 -13.98 2.94
N ASP A 284 -6.19 -13.74 3.87
CA ASP A 284 -7.48 -13.15 3.54
C ASP A 284 -7.32 -11.63 3.40
N VAL A 285 -7.65 -11.13 2.22
CA VAL A 285 -7.56 -9.70 1.89
C VAL A 285 -8.91 -9.01 1.81
N GLU A 286 -10.01 -9.76 1.95
CA GLU A 286 -11.37 -9.21 1.88
C GLU A 286 -11.63 -8.13 2.94
N PRO A 287 -11.15 -8.26 4.21
CA PRO A 287 -11.37 -7.23 5.22
C PRO A 287 -10.71 -5.88 4.91
N LEU A 288 -9.80 -5.81 3.95
CA LEU A 288 -9.11 -4.57 3.60
C LEU A 288 -9.96 -3.65 2.74
N VAL A 289 -10.79 -4.20 1.84
CA VAL A 289 -11.59 -3.39 0.90
C VAL A 289 -12.87 -2.97 1.59
N SER A 290 -12.89 -1.74 2.09
CA SER A 290 -14.03 -1.19 2.82
C SER A 290 -15.07 -0.53 1.92
N HIS A 291 -14.63 0.08 0.81
CA HIS A 291 -15.50 0.82 -0.09
C HIS A 291 -15.20 0.50 -1.55
N VAL A 292 -16.24 0.24 -2.31
CA VAL A 292 -16.21 0.19 -3.78
C VAL A 292 -17.18 1.24 -4.29
N LEU A 293 -16.66 2.24 -4.99
CA LEU A 293 -17.43 3.38 -5.48
C LEU A 293 -17.36 3.44 -7.01
N PRO A 294 -18.40 3.93 -7.70
CA PRO A 294 -18.29 4.27 -9.11
C PRO A 294 -17.12 5.22 -9.35
N PHE A 295 -16.38 5.05 -10.44
CA PHE A 295 -15.25 5.91 -10.79
C PHE A 295 -15.61 7.40 -10.86
N THR A 296 -16.83 7.70 -11.26
CA THR A 296 -17.36 9.09 -11.26
C THR A 296 -17.40 9.73 -9.87
N ASN A 297 -17.31 8.92 -8.81
CA ASN A 297 -17.28 9.38 -7.42
C ASN A 297 -15.83 9.48 -6.86
N ILE A 298 -14.82 9.62 -7.73
CA ILE A 298 -13.41 9.72 -7.34
C ILE A 298 -13.15 10.78 -6.27
N GLN A 299 -13.81 11.93 -6.35
CA GLN A 299 -13.73 12.99 -5.34
C GLN A 299 -14.09 12.44 -3.94
N ARG A 300 -15.24 11.76 -3.83
CA ARG A 300 -15.67 11.14 -2.58
C ARG A 300 -14.72 10.05 -2.11
N GLY A 301 -14.19 9.26 -3.03
CA GLY A 301 -13.20 8.23 -2.74
C GLY A 301 -11.95 8.80 -2.06
N PHE A 302 -11.44 9.92 -2.55
CA PHE A 302 -10.28 10.60 -1.95
C PHE A 302 -10.61 11.25 -0.61
N GLU A 303 -11.79 11.85 -0.44
CA GLU A 303 -12.24 12.37 0.86
C GLU A 303 -12.26 11.27 1.91
N LEU A 304 -12.83 10.10 1.60
CA LEU A 304 -12.83 8.94 2.50
C LEU A 304 -11.42 8.48 2.87
N ALA A 305 -10.55 8.35 1.87
CA ALA A 305 -9.21 7.83 2.06
C ALA A 305 -8.28 8.79 2.81
N VAL A 306 -8.42 10.11 2.57
CA VAL A 306 -7.57 11.17 3.14
C VAL A 306 -8.05 11.61 4.50
N ASP A 307 -9.35 11.95 4.62
CA ASP A 307 -9.92 12.52 5.85
C ASP A 307 -10.25 11.45 6.89
N LYS A 308 -10.40 10.19 6.44
CA LYS A 308 -10.61 9.01 7.29
C LYS A 308 -11.73 9.23 8.33
N PRO A 309 -12.93 9.66 7.90
CA PRO A 309 -14.01 9.91 8.86
C PRO A 309 -14.29 8.62 9.64
N VAL A 310 -14.22 8.70 10.97
CA VAL A 310 -14.31 7.52 11.87
C VAL A 310 -15.61 6.77 11.65
N ALA A 311 -16.71 7.48 11.38
CA ALA A 311 -18.02 6.88 11.15
C ALA A 311 -18.10 6.03 9.86
N GLU A 312 -17.18 6.21 8.93
CA GLU A 312 -17.17 5.51 7.64
C GLU A 312 -16.18 4.34 7.60
N GLU A 313 -15.31 4.23 8.61
CA GLU A 313 -14.35 3.12 8.78
C GLU A 313 -13.53 2.80 7.51
N ALA A 314 -13.11 3.85 6.78
CA ALA A 314 -12.44 3.69 5.50
C ALA A 314 -11.04 3.07 5.63
N LEU A 315 -10.83 1.95 4.92
CA LEU A 315 -9.54 1.27 4.77
C LEU A 315 -9.05 1.42 3.32
N LYS A 316 -9.30 0.43 2.47
CA LYS A 316 -9.00 0.50 1.05
C LYS A 316 -10.24 0.91 0.28
N VAL A 317 -10.13 2.03 -0.43
CA VAL A 317 -11.18 2.54 -1.31
C VAL A 317 -10.83 2.14 -2.75
N VAL A 318 -11.77 1.49 -3.41
CA VAL A 318 -11.67 1.04 -4.80
C VAL A 318 -12.67 1.81 -5.64
N LEU A 319 -12.25 2.23 -6.82
CA LEU A 319 -13.10 2.87 -7.83
C LEU A 319 -13.37 1.87 -8.95
N GLU A 320 -14.63 1.72 -9.35
CA GLU A 320 -15.11 0.80 -10.38
C GLU A 320 -15.56 1.58 -11.62
N PHE A 321 -15.11 1.16 -12.81
CA PHE A 321 -15.44 1.78 -14.10
C PHE A 321 -16.70 1.20 -14.71
#